data_7bfedd9c8555ea990e275fe45f93acc4
#
_entry.id   7bfedd9c8555ea990e275fe45f93acc4
#
_cell.length_a   1.000
_cell.length_b   1.000
_cell.length_c   1.000
_cell.angle_alpha   90.00
_cell.angle_beta   90.00
_cell.angle_gamma   90.00
#
_symmetry.space_group_name_H-M   'P 1'
#
loop_
_entity.id
_entity.type
_entity.pdbx_description
1 polymer ?
#
loop_
_entity_poly.entity_id
_entity_poly.type
_entity_poly.pdbx_seq_one_letter_code
_entity_poly.pdbx_strand_id
1 'polypeptide(L)'
;MNNYIFTSESVSDGHPDKVSDQISDALVDAGLKNGDETTRVAIETLVTTNHVTVAGEVKNFNVDNVKDIIRDKVKEIGYEQEGFHWDNLNIYDEIHAQSGDIGLGTDDFGAGDQGIMFGYATNENDAMLPAPIHYSHEILKKLKELRLDGYDFLLPDAKSQVSIQYVGGRVKRADQIVVSTQHKHGFEHSLRSPVKDAVNSVMGDLIDNETTWHINPTGNFVIGGPDGDTGLTGRKIIVDTYGGFAPHGGGAFSGKDPTKVDRSAAYMARWLAKNVVADNMADWCQIQLSYAIGVKEPTSIYVDSNGHNRTIQKYIEENIDLTPKGIIDRFGLFNFYNYSENCVYGHFGDKDVPWEKIGW
;
A
#
# COMPACT_ATOMS: atom_id res chain seq x y z
N MET A 1 -30.28 -0.12 10.14
CA MET A 1 -29.00 0.12 9.45
C MET A 1 -29.17 1.38 8.64
N ASN A 2 -28.23 2.31 8.72
CA ASN A 2 -28.35 3.58 8.02
C ASN A 2 -27.93 3.44 6.56
N ASN A 3 -28.58 4.18 5.66
CA ASN A 3 -28.11 4.37 4.30
C ASN A 3 -27.06 5.49 4.33
N TYR A 4 -25.95 5.29 3.63
CA TYR A 4 -24.88 6.28 3.55
C TYR A 4 -24.08 6.12 2.26
N ILE A 5 -23.30 7.14 1.92
CA ILE A 5 -22.29 7.07 0.87
C ILE A 5 -20.92 7.09 1.56
N PHE A 6 -20.03 6.20 1.15
CA PHE A 6 -18.64 6.19 1.58
C PHE A 6 -17.71 6.30 0.39
N THR A 7 -16.65 7.09 0.56
CA THR A 7 -15.71 7.41 -0.51
C THR A 7 -14.29 7.03 -0.09
N SER A 8 -13.58 6.35 -0.99
CA SER A 8 -12.13 6.14 -0.87
C SER A 8 -11.43 6.57 -2.15
N GLU A 9 -10.14 6.88 -2.02
CA GLU A 9 -9.28 7.21 -3.15
C GLU A 9 -8.09 6.26 -3.23
N SER A 10 -7.52 6.13 -4.41
CA SER A 10 -6.27 5.46 -4.69
C SER A 10 -5.40 6.28 -5.64
N VAL A 11 -4.12 5.96 -5.68
CA VAL A 11 -3.14 6.57 -6.58
C VAL A 11 -2.35 5.49 -7.31
N SER A 12 -1.90 5.81 -8.52
CA SER A 12 -1.13 4.89 -9.37
C SER A 12 0.32 4.69 -8.88
N ASP A 13 0.99 3.74 -9.51
CA ASP A 13 2.43 3.49 -9.35
C ASP A 13 3.30 4.71 -9.70
N GLY A 14 2.83 5.58 -10.59
CA GLY A 14 3.52 6.81 -10.97
C GLY A 14 3.21 8.04 -10.10
N HIS A 15 2.31 7.94 -9.13
CA HIS A 15 2.08 9.06 -8.21
C HIS A 15 3.36 9.38 -7.40
N PRO A 16 3.73 10.67 -7.18
CA PRO A 16 5.00 11.03 -6.53
C PRO A 16 5.29 10.31 -5.23
N ASP A 17 4.31 10.24 -4.31
CA ASP A 17 4.49 9.53 -3.04
C ASP A 17 4.67 8.02 -3.27
N LYS A 18 4.01 7.42 -4.27
CA LYS A 18 4.19 6.00 -4.59
C LYS A 18 5.50 5.71 -5.34
N VAL A 19 6.01 6.64 -6.09
CA VAL A 19 7.39 6.58 -6.61
C VAL A 19 8.38 6.51 -5.45
N SER A 20 8.21 7.35 -4.43
CA SER A 20 9.04 7.34 -3.22
C SER A 20 8.94 6.02 -2.45
N ASP A 21 7.72 5.50 -2.26
CA ASP A 21 7.49 4.21 -1.59
C ASP A 21 8.17 3.06 -2.34
N GLN A 22 8.03 3.00 -3.67
CA GLN A 22 8.64 1.96 -4.49
C GLN A 22 10.17 2.01 -4.47
N ILE A 23 10.77 3.21 -4.48
CA ILE A 23 12.22 3.38 -4.37
C ILE A 23 12.70 2.88 -3.00
N SER A 24 12.05 3.31 -1.92
CA SER A 24 12.40 2.88 -0.56
C SER A 24 12.28 1.37 -0.40
N ASP A 25 11.21 0.76 -0.91
CA ASP A 25 11.01 -0.69 -0.84
C ASP A 25 11.94 -1.47 -1.79
N ALA A 26 12.36 -0.91 -2.93
CA ALA A 26 13.39 -1.53 -3.78
C ALA A 26 14.76 -1.61 -3.06
N LEU A 27 15.07 -0.62 -2.22
CA LEU A 27 16.25 -0.66 -1.37
C LEU A 27 16.11 -1.65 -0.21
N VAL A 28 14.91 -1.80 0.36
CA VAL A 28 14.62 -2.88 1.33
C VAL A 28 14.82 -4.25 0.67
N ASP A 29 14.24 -4.49 -0.50
CA ASP A 29 14.39 -5.74 -1.25
C ASP A 29 15.86 -6.07 -1.53
N ALA A 30 16.64 -5.09 -1.98
CA ALA A 30 18.06 -5.25 -2.25
C ALA A 30 18.87 -5.55 -0.97
N GLY A 31 18.58 -4.86 0.13
CA GLY A 31 19.22 -5.08 1.42
C GLY A 31 18.95 -6.47 1.98
N LEU A 32 17.70 -6.92 1.95
CA LEU A 32 17.32 -8.26 2.42
C LEU A 32 17.89 -9.37 1.52
N LYS A 33 17.89 -9.20 0.22
CA LYS A 33 18.43 -10.18 -0.74
C LYS A 33 19.92 -10.40 -0.60
N ASN A 34 20.68 -9.35 -0.25
CA ASN A 34 22.13 -9.37 -0.11
C ASN A 34 22.60 -9.52 1.34
N GLY A 35 21.69 -9.62 2.30
CA GLY A 35 21.94 -9.72 3.72
C GLY A 35 21.44 -11.02 4.36
N ASP A 36 21.08 -10.94 5.61
CA ASP A 36 20.53 -12.04 6.41
C ASP A 36 19.47 -11.50 7.41
N GLU A 37 19.05 -12.33 8.39
CA GLU A 37 18.09 -11.94 9.42
C GLU A 37 18.58 -10.81 10.35
N THR A 38 19.87 -10.46 10.29
CA THR A 38 20.44 -9.32 11.02
C THR A 38 20.40 -8.01 10.25
N THR A 39 19.98 -8.05 8.99
CA THR A 39 19.83 -6.87 8.14
C THR A 39 18.76 -5.96 8.70
N ARG A 40 19.07 -4.67 8.78
CA ARG A 40 18.12 -3.62 9.19
C ARG A 40 18.12 -2.53 8.14
N VAL A 41 16.93 -2.09 7.78
CA VAL A 41 16.70 -1.04 6.78
C VAL A 41 15.59 -0.12 7.27
N ALA A 42 15.90 1.16 7.33
CA ALA A 42 14.95 2.23 7.55
C ALA A 42 15.32 3.38 6.61
N ILE A 43 14.78 3.36 5.39
CA ILE A 43 15.12 4.31 4.33
C ILE A 43 13.87 5.06 3.88
N GLU A 44 13.95 6.37 3.86
CA GLU A 44 12.94 7.27 3.35
C GLU A 44 13.45 7.94 2.06
N THR A 45 12.53 8.17 1.12
CA THR A 45 12.82 8.75 -0.18
C THR A 45 12.00 10.02 -0.37
N LEU A 46 12.65 11.09 -0.83
CA LEU A 46 12.02 12.30 -1.33
C LEU A 46 12.27 12.38 -2.84
N VAL A 47 11.23 12.66 -3.61
CA VAL A 47 11.30 12.90 -5.05
C VAL A 47 10.69 14.25 -5.42
N THR A 48 11.31 14.96 -6.35
CA THR A 48 10.79 16.19 -6.95
C THR A 48 11.43 16.37 -8.35
N THR A 49 11.21 17.48 -9.03
CA THR A 49 11.73 17.72 -10.38
C THR A 49 13.22 17.34 -10.52
N ASN A 50 13.50 16.34 -11.35
CA ASN A 50 14.84 15.78 -11.63
C ASN A 50 15.70 15.44 -10.39
N HIS A 51 15.07 15.19 -9.25
CA HIS A 51 15.77 15.01 -7.98
C HIS A 51 15.21 13.85 -7.18
N VAL A 52 16.10 13.03 -6.63
CA VAL A 52 15.81 11.98 -5.66
C VAL A 52 16.79 12.09 -4.51
N THR A 53 16.30 12.14 -3.29
CA THR A 53 17.11 11.99 -2.08
C THR A 53 16.63 10.75 -1.32
N VAL A 54 17.56 9.87 -0.99
CA VAL A 54 17.33 8.75 -0.07
C VAL A 54 18.14 8.99 1.20
N ALA A 55 17.52 8.80 2.35
CA ALA A 55 18.15 9.00 3.65
C ALA A 55 17.64 7.94 4.64
N GLY A 56 18.49 7.57 5.60
CA GLY A 56 18.07 6.63 6.63
C GLY A 56 19.21 5.80 7.19
N GLU A 57 18.87 4.87 8.06
CA GLU A 57 19.82 4.04 8.80
C GLU A 57 19.74 2.57 8.37
N VAL A 58 20.92 1.96 8.22
CA VAL A 58 21.03 0.56 7.81
C VAL A 58 22.05 -0.20 8.66
N LYS A 59 21.84 -1.52 8.81
CA LYS A 59 22.80 -2.44 9.42
C LYS A 59 22.89 -3.70 8.53
N ASN A 60 24.08 -4.20 8.30
CA ASN A 60 24.32 -5.35 7.41
C ASN A 60 23.68 -5.18 6.01
N PHE A 61 23.83 -3.98 5.46
CA PHE A 61 23.25 -3.57 4.19
C PHE A 61 24.33 -3.63 3.09
N ASN A 62 24.41 -4.77 2.41
CA ASN A 62 25.45 -5.05 1.41
C ASN A 62 24.96 -4.63 0.00
N VAL A 63 24.72 -3.33 -0.18
CA VAL A 63 24.22 -2.76 -1.44
C VAL A 63 25.14 -1.62 -1.88
N ASP A 64 25.93 -1.85 -2.94
CA ASP A 64 26.89 -0.88 -3.47
C ASP A 64 26.32 0.01 -4.59
N ASN A 65 25.21 -0.41 -5.21
CA ASN A 65 24.63 0.20 -6.39
C ASN A 65 23.28 0.91 -6.16
N VAL A 66 23.15 1.60 -5.03
CA VAL A 66 21.91 2.32 -4.63
C VAL A 66 21.35 3.19 -5.75
N LYS A 67 22.21 3.97 -6.44
CA LYS A 67 21.79 4.88 -7.50
C LYS A 67 21.26 4.15 -8.74
N ASP A 68 21.80 2.99 -9.06
CA ASP A 68 21.31 2.19 -10.19
C ASP A 68 19.96 1.58 -9.88
N ILE A 69 19.75 1.06 -8.65
CA ILE A 69 18.45 0.55 -8.19
C ILE A 69 17.37 1.63 -8.30
N ILE A 70 17.68 2.86 -7.89
CA ILE A 70 16.76 4.00 -8.00
C ILE A 70 16.41 4.28 -9.47
N ARG A 71 17.42 4.35 -10.36
CA ARG A 71 17.19 4.59 -11.78
C ARG A 71 16.37 3.49 -12.44
N ASP A 72 16.69 2.24 -12.14
CA ASP A 72 15.98 1.08 -12.66
C ASP A 72 14.51 1.08 -12.22
N LYS A 73 14.22 1.41 -10.96
CA LYS A 73 12.85 1.51 -10.47
C LYS A 73 12.07 2.66 -11.14
N VAL A 74 12.67 3.83 -11.30
CA VAL A 74 12.03 4.97 -12.00
C VAL A 74 11.79 4.64 -13.49
N LYS A 75 12.71 3.90 -14.13
CA LYS A 75 12.56 3.42 -15.50
C LYS A 75 11.42 2.40 -15.61
N GLU A 76 11.33 1.45 -14.68
CA GLU A 76 10.26 0.45 -14.61
C GLU A 76 8.87 1.10 -14.47
N ILE A 77 8.74 2.15 -13.66
CA ILE A 77 7.51 2.94 -13.53
C ILE A 77 7.14 3.60 -14.87
N GLY A 78 8.14 3.95 -15.70
CA GLY A 78 7.95 4.51 -17.04
C GLY A 78 8.16 6.03 -17.11
N TYR A 79 9.00 6.61 -16.25
CA TYR A 79 9.28 8.03 -16.28
C TYR A 79 10.44 8.38 -17.25
N GLU A 80 10.05 9.00 -18.38
CA GLU A 80 10.93 9.52 -19.44
C GLU A 80 10.55 10.96 -19.82
N GLN A 81 9.98 11.73 -18.89
CA GLN A 81 9.61 13.14 -19.14
C GLN A 81 10.76 14.09 -18.80
N GLU A 82 10.79 15.29 -19.41
CA GLU A 82 11.88 16.27 -19.27
C GLU A 82 12.20 16.60 -17.81
N GLY A 83 11.18 16.82 -16.98
CA GLY A 83 11.35 17.19 -15.57
C GLY A 83 11.52 16.00 -14.62
N PHE A 84 11.42 14.73 -15.10
CA PHE A 84 11.71 13.53 -14.31
C PHE A 84 11.99 12.35 -15.22
N HIS A 85 13.29 12.10 -15.47
CA HIS A 85 13.75 11.06 -16.40
C HIS A 85 14.77 10.16 -15.70
N TRP A 86 14.56 8.85 -15.74
CA TRP A 86 15.36 7.85 -15.03
C TRP A 86 16.87 8.00 -15.24
N ASP A 87 17.31 8.39 -16.44
CA ASP A 87 18.74 8.53 -16.80
C ASP A 87 19.38 9.85 -16.29
N ASN A 88 18.56 10.91 -16.11
CA ASN A 88 19.05 12.27 -15.83
C ASN A 88 18.85 12.72 -14.38
N LEU A 89 18.38 11.82 -13.48
CA LEU A 89 18.13 12.16 -12.08
C LEU A 89 19.37 12.61 -11.33
N ASN A 90 19.25 13.66 -10.56
CA ASN A 90 20.20 14.02 -9.51
C ASN A 90 19.88 13.20 -8.27
N ILE A 91 20.71 12.22 -7.95
CA ILE A 91 20.47 11.31 -6.83
C ILE A 91 21.43 11.62 -5.70
N TYR A 92 20.89 11.94 -4.53
CA TYR A 92 21.59 12.17 -3.26
C TYR A 92 21.35 10.97 -2.36
N ASP A 93 22.44 10.33 -1.97
CA ASP A 93 22.45 9.17 -1.09
C ASP A 93 23.02 9.57 0.26
N GLU A 94 22.14 9.68 1.24
CA GLU A 94 22.40 10.06 2.64
C GLU A 94 22.13 8.87 3.57
N ILE A 95 22.28 7.63 3.06
CA ILE A 95 22.15 6.41 3.84
C ILE A 95 23.41 6.24 4.69
N HIS A 96 23.23 5.94 5.97
CA HIS A 96 24.35 5.73 6.89
C HIS A 96 24.14 4.53 7.83
N ALA A 97 25.19 4.09 8.48
CA ALA A 97 25.13 2.96 9.41
C ALA A 97 24.33 3.32 10.66
N GLN A 98 23.46 2.39 11.09
CA GLN A 98 22.67 2.52 12.32
C GLN A 98 23.58 2.68 13.54
N SER A 99 23.24 3.59 14.46
CA SER A 99 23.95 3.76 15.72
C SER A 99 23.80 2.52 16.62
N GLY A 100 24.88 2.21 17.41
CA GLY A 100 24.89 1.02 18.29
C GLY A 100 23.79 1.04 19.38
N ASP A 101 23.32 2.21 19.78
CA ASP A 101 22.33 2.36 20.85
C ASP A 101 20.91 1.89 20.43
N ILE A 102 20.57 2.00 19.14
CA ILE A 102 19.28 1.56 18.61
C ILE A 102 19.19 0.02 18.50
N GLY A 103 20.34 -0.65 18.36
CA GLY A 103 20.42 -2.13 18.27
C GLY A 103 20.03 -2.87 19.55
N LEU A 104 20.15 -2.26 20.73
CA LEU A 104 19.96 -2.92 22.03
C LEU A 104 18.51 -3.42 22.27
N GLY A 105 17.49 -2.79 21.67
CA GLY A 105 16.09 -3.18 21.84
C GLY A 105 15.60 -4.27 20.84
N THR A 106 16.30 -4.42 19.72
CA THR A 106 15.87 -5.29 18.60
C THR A 106 16.64 -6.60 18.50
N ASP A 107 17.81 -6.71 19.14
CA ASP A 107 18.67 -7.90 19.07
C ASP A 107 18.06 -9.15 19.76
N ASP A 108 17.07 -8.98 20.64
CA ASP A 108 16.32 -10.08 21.30
C ASP A 108 14.87 -10.22 20.73
N PHE A 109 14.62 -9.75 19.52
CA PHE A 109 13.32 -9.80 18.85
C PHE A 109 12.14 -9.17 19.64
N GLY A 110 12.40 -8.21 20.52
CA GLY A 110 11.38 -7.32 21.06
C GLY A 110 10.93 -6.32 19.98
N ALA A 111 9.75 -5.71 20.16
CA ALA A 111 9.30 -4.66 19.26
C ALA A 111 10.31 -3.50 19.25
N GLY A 112 10.72 -3.08 18.05
CA GLY A 112 11.71 -2.01 17.89
C GLY A 112 11.18 -0.62 18.26
N ASP A 113 9.87 -0.46 18.37
CA ASP A 113 9.18 0.76 18.78
C ASP A 113 7.84 0.44 19.44
N GLN A 114 7.23 1.42 20.06
CA GLN A 114 5.81 1.38 20.41
C GLN A 114 4.96 1.59 19.15
N GLY A 115 3.74 1.03 19.13
CA GLY A 115 2.84 1.28 18.01
C GLY A 115 1.49 0.61 18.18
N ILE A 116 0.54 1.06 17.36
CA ILE A 116 -0.77 0.44 17.18
C ILE A 116 -0.98 0.12 15.71
N MET A 117 -1.41 -1.11 15.41
CA MET A 117 -1.61 -1.59 14.05
C MET A 117 -3.05 -2.10 13.92
N PHE A 118 -3.65 -1.83 12.76
CA PHE A 118 -5.02 -2.25 12.48
C PHE A 118 -5.08 -3.19 11.29
N GLY A 119 -5.88 -4.24 11.44
CA GLY A 119 -6.31 -5.12 10.37
C GLY A 119 -7.82 -4.99 10.16
N TYR A 120 -8.25 -5.08 8.91
CA TYR A 120 -9.67 -5.09 8.56
C TYR A 120 -9.92 -6.04 7.40
N ALA A 121 -11.08 -6.70 7.42
CA ALA A 121 -11.59 -7.49 6.31
C ALA A 121 -13.13 -7.43 6.30
N THR A 122 -13.72 -7.59 5.13
CA THR A 122 -15.17 -7.63 4.91
C THR A 122 -15.50 -8.57 3.75
N ASN A 123 -16.69 -9.13 3.76
CA ASN A 123 -17.16 -10.03 2.69
C ASN A 123 -17.80 -9.28 1.49
N GLU A 124 -17.48 -7.99 1.31
CA GLU A 124 -18.05 -7.17 0.24
C GLU A 124 -17.59 -7.57 -1.18
N ASN A 125 -16.43 -8.19 -1.29
CA ASN A 125 -15.80 -8.68 -2.53
C ASN A 125 -14.77 -9.77 -2.23
N ASP A 126 -14.25 -10.42 -3.28
CA ASP A 126 -13.29 -11.52 -3.15
C ASP A 126 -11.95 -11.11 -2.55
N ALA A 127 -11.55 -9.85 -2.73
CA ALA A 127 -10.36 -9.29 -2.09
C ALA A 127 -10.53 -9.07 -0.58
N MET A 128 -11.74 -9.19 -0.06
CA MET A 128 -12.10 -8.93 1.33
C MET A 128 -11.66 -7.52 1.81
N LEU A 129 -11.75 -6.54 0.92
CA LEU A 129 -11.51 -5.13 1.19
C LEU A 129 -12.83 -4.33 1.15
N PRO A 130 -12.91 -3.17 1.82
CA PRO A 130 -14.02 -2.24 1.60
C PRO A 130 -14.17 -1.88 0.12
N ALA A 131 -15.38 -1.94 -0.42
CA ALA A 131 -15.64 -1.75 -1.84
C ALA A 131 -15.09 -0.43 -2.42
N PRO A 132 -15.17 0.74 -1.74
CA PRO A 132 -14.65 1.98 -2.31
C PRO A 132 -13.15 1.95 -2.59
N ILE A 133 -12.34 1.43 -1.67
CA ILE A 133 -10.88 1.34 -1.87
C ILE A 133 -10.52 0.22 -2.85
N HIS A 134 -11.19 -0.91 -2.80
CA HIS A 134 -11.01 -2.01 -3.74
C HIS A 134 -11.18 -1.52 -5.19
N TYR A 135 -12.32 -0.93 -5.52
CA TYR A 135 -12.58 -0.45 -6.87
C TYR A 135 -11.67 0.72 -7.28
N SER A 136 -11.27 1.58 -6.33
CA SER A 136 -10.28 2.62 -6.61
C SER A 136 -8.94 2.04 -7.04
N HIS A 137 -8.47 0.96 -6.42
CA HIS A 137 -7.26 0.25 -6.83
C HIS A 137 -7.41 -0.42 -8.20
N GLU A 138 -8.49 -1.17 -8.39
CA GLU A 138 -8.71 -1.93 -9.62
C GLU A 138 -8.83 -1.04 -10.86
N ILE A 139 -9.46 0.14 -10.75
CA ILE A 139 -9.50 1.14 -11.83
C ILE A 139 -8.08 1.54 -12.25
N LEU A 140 -7.19 1.81 -11.30
CA LEU A 140 -5.82 2.24 -11.61
C LEU A 140 -4.94 1.11 -12.15
N LYS A 141 -5.12 -0.12 -11.66
CA LYS A 141 -4.49 -1.30 -12.24
C LYS A 141 -4.90 -1.45 -13.71
N LYS A 142 -6.19 -1.27 -14.01
CA LYS A 142 -6.71 -1.36 -15.37
C LYS A 142 -6.18 -0.25 -16.28
N LEU A 143 -5.99 0.96 -15.76
CA LEU A 143 -5.34 2.04 -16.52
C LEU A 143 -3.88 1.75 -16.80
N LYS A 144 -3.13 1.14 -15.86
CA LYS A 144 -1.76 0.67 -16.10
C LYS A 144 -1.73 -0.40 -17.20
N GLU A 145 -2.63 -1.37 -17.16
CA GLU A 145 -2.74 -2.39 -18.22
C GLU A 145 -2.96 -1.73 -19.58
N LEU A 146 -3.91 -0.79 -19.72
CA LEU A 146 -4.14 -0.08 -20.97
C LEU A 146 -2.90 0.68 -21.45
N ARG A 147 -2.20 1.36 -20.54
CA ARG A 147 -0.93 2.06 -20.86
C ARG A 147 0.09 1.12 -21.47
N LEU A 148 0.21 -0.09 -20.93
CA LEU A 148 1.17 -1.10 -21.39
C LEU A 148 0.67 -1.84 -22.65
N ASP A 149 -0.63 -1.86 -22.92
CA ASP A 149 -1.29 -2.55 -24.05
C ASP A 149 -1.64 -1.59 -25.22
N GLY A 150 -0.82 -0.58 -25.44
CA GLY A 150 -0.88 0.25 -26.64
C GLY A 150 -1.61 1.61 -26.53
N TYR A 151 -2.16 1.98 -25.37
CA TYR A 151 -2.62 3.32 -25.11
C TYR A 151 -1.47 4.21 -24.61
N ASP A 152 -0.43 4.34 -25.43
CA ASP A 152 0.84 4.99 -25.12
C ASP A 152 0.73 6.49 -24.80
N PHE A 153 -0.43 7.07 -25.01
CA PHE A 153 -0.73 8.44 -24.60
C PHE A 153 -1.12 8.56 -23.12
N LEU A 154 -1.44 7.45 -22.42
CA LEU A 154 -1.58 7.41 -20.98
C LEU A 154 -0.20 7.38 -20.34
N LEU A 155 0.00 8.20 -19.30
CA LEU A 155 1.27 8.33 -18.61
C LEU A 155 1.16 7.81 -17.15
N PRO A 156 2.28 7.66 -16.41
CA PRO A 156 2.29 6.89 -15.16
C PRO A 156 1.44 7.46 -14.03
N ASP A 157 1.29 8.78 -13.91
CA ASP A 157 0.58 9.39 -12.77
C ASP A 157 -0.93 9.37 -12.98
N ALA A 158 -1.64 8.83 -12.00
CA ALA A 158 -3.09 8.83 -12.00
C ALA A 158 -3.65 8.73 -10.57
N LYS A 159 -4.89 9.21 -10.42
CA LYS A 159 -5.69 9.09 -9.20
C LYS A 159 -7.09 8.60 -9.54
N SER A 160 -7.67 7.79 -8.67
CA SER A 160 -9.06 7.38 -8.71
C SER A 160 -9.73 7.64 -7.37
N GLN A 161 -11.01 7.97 -7.39
CA GLN A 161 -11.84 8.08 -6.20
C GLN A 161 -13.20 7.49 -6.51
N VAL A 162 -13.67 6.59 -5.65
CA VAL A 162 -14.95 5.91 -5.81
C VAL A 162 -15.82 6.15 -4.59
N SER A 163 -17.03 6.66 -4.83
CA SER A 163 -18.08 6.81 -3.83
C SER A 163 -19.10 5.71 -4.01
N ILE A 164 -19.26 4.86 -3.00
CA ILE A 164 -20.23 3.75 -2.99
C ILE A 164 -21.42 4.10 -2.09
N GLN A 165 -22.61 3.91 -2.62
CA GLN A 165 -23.84 3.97 -1.85
C GLN A 165 -24.07 2.62 -1.16
N TYR A 166 -24.25 2.67 0.17
CA TYR A 166 -24.63 1.55 1.01
C TYR A 166 -26.10 1.65 1.41
N VAL A 167 -26.83 0.56 1.24
CA VAL A 167 -28.24 0.44 1.66
C VAL A 167 -28.38 -0.74 2.61
N GLY A 168 -28.84 -0.49 3.83
CA GLY A 168 -28.92 -1.52 4.85
C GLY A 168 -27.55 -2.13 5.22
N GLY A 169 -26.46 -1.38 5.04
CA GLY A 169 -25.10 -1.81 5.30
C GLY A 169 -24.48 -2.66 4.18
N ARG A 170 -25.11 -2.76 3.02
CA ARG A 170 -24.62 -3.50 1.86
C ARG A 170 -24.32 -2.57 0.70
N VAL A 171 -23.28 -2.88 -0.05
CA VAL A 171 -22.91 -2.23 -1.32
C VAL A 171 -24.10 -2.26 -2.26
N LYS A 172 -24.49 -1.10 -2.82
CA LYS A 172 -25.64 -0.97 -3.70
C LYS A 172 -25.26 -0.50 -5.11
N ARG A 173 -24.56 0.62 -5.23
CA ARG A 173 -24.17 1.22 -6.50
C ARG A 173 -23.01 2.21 -6.34
N ALA A 174 -22.37 2.54 -7.44
CA ALA A 174 -21.43 3.66 -7.49
C ALA A 174 -22.21 4.97 -7.62
N ASP A 175 -21.99 5.87 -6.68
CA ASP A 175 -22.62 7.20 -6.69
C ASP A 175 -21.80 8.20 -7.53
N GLN A 176 -20.49 8.28 -7.25
CA GLN A 176 -19.56 9.12 -7.99
C GLN A 176 -18.25 8.39 -8.28
N ILE A 177 -17.70 8.66 -9.46
CA ILE A 177 -16.42 8.14 -9.91
C ILE A 177 -15.57 9.30 -10.42
N VAL A 178 -14.41 9.51 -9.79
CA VAL A 178 -13.41 10.49 -10.20
C VAL A 178 -12.18 9.74 -10.70
N VAL A 179 -11.71 10.07 -11.90
CA VAL A 179 -10.44 9.57 -12.45
C VAL A 179 -9.66 10.75 -13.02
N SER A 180 -8.46 10.95 -12.50
CA SER A 180 -7.50 11.91 -13.07
C SER A 180 -6.27 11.12 -13.52
N THR A 181 -5.97 11.13 -14.81
CA THR A 181 -4.84 10.40 -15.39
C THR A 181 -3.99 11.30 -16.24
N GLN A 182 -2.68 11.19 -16.04
CA GLN A 182 -1.68 11.91 -16.84
C GLN A 182 -1.72 11.40 -18.29
N HIS A 183 -1.52 12.32 -19.25
CA HIS A 183 -1.58 12.00 -20.68
C HIS A 183 -0.62 12.86 -21.49
N LYS A 184 -0.25 12.40 -22.69
CA LYS A 184 0.50 13.20 -23.65
C LYS A 184 -0.32 14.41 -24.12
N HIS A 185 0.38 15.49 -24.44
CA HIS A 185 -0.24 16.70 -24.97
C HIS A 185 -1.10 16.39 -26.22
N GLY A 186 -2.29 16.98 -26.30
CA GLY A 186 -3.23 16.80 -27.43
C GLY A 186 -4.17 15.60 -27.31
N PHE A 187 -4.14 14.84 -26.19
CA PHE A 187 -5.00 13.69 -25.97
C PHE A 187 -6.13 13.93 -24.95
N GLU A 188 -6.37 15.16 -24.54
CA GLU A 188 -7.35 15.55 -23.50
C GLU A 188 -8.77 15.02 -23.77
N HIS A 189 -9.16 14.95 -25.03
CA HIS A 189 -10.48 14.44 -25.44
C HIS A 189 -10.48 12.94 -25.72
N SER A 190 -9.35 12.39 -26.17
CA SER A 190 -9.23 10.99 -26.58
C SER A 190 -9.22 10.02 -25.39
N LEU A 191 -8.77 10.45 -24.20
CA LEU A 191 -8.69 9.60 -23.03
C LEU A 191 -10.03 9.24 -22.40
N ARG A 192 -11.09 10.03 -22.67
CA ARG A 192 -12.37 9.90 -21.95
C ARG A 192 -13.07 8.55 -22.19
N SER A 193 -13.06 8.05 -23.41
CA SER A 193 -13.66 6.74 -23.72
C SER A 193 -12.87 5.57 -23.12
N PRO A 194 -11.57 5.43 -23.37
CA PRO A 194 -10.76 4.35 -22.76
C PRO A 194 -10.84 4.32 -21.23
N VAL A 195 -10.86 5.48 -20.58
CA VAL A 195 -11.00 5.54 -19.11
C VAL A 195 -12.38 5.03 -18.68
N LYS A 196 -13.46 5.43 -19.36
CA LYS A 196 -14.81 4.92 -19.07
C LYS A 196 -14.91 3.42 -19.28
N ASP A 197 -14.34 2.91 -20.37
CA ASP A 197 -14.36 1.48 -20.70
C ASP A 197 -13.57 0.68 -19.64
N ALA A 198 -12.43 1.19 -19.18
CA ALA A 198 -11.68 0.60 -18.07
C ALA A 198 -12.51 0.53 -16.78
N VAL A 199 -13.13 1.64 -16.39
CA VAL A 199 -13.98 1.69 -15.19
C VAL A 199 -15.18 0.76 -15.30
N ASN A 200 -15.87 0.75 -16.45
CA ASN A 200 -17.00 -0.16 -16.69
C ASN A 200 -16.58 -1.63 -16.60
N SER A 201 -15.39 -1.98 -17.11
CA SER A 201 -14.86 -3.36 -17.03
C SER A 201 -14.57 -3.82 -15.61
N VAL A 202 -14.25 -2.88 -14.70
CA VAL A 202 -13.92 -3.14 -13.29
C VAL A 202 -15.18 -3.17 -12.42
N MET A 203 -16.09 -2.21 -12.61
CA MET A 203 -17.20 -1.97 -11.69
C MET A 203 -18.53 -2.60 -12.14
N GLY A 204 -18.67 -2.89 -13.43
CA GLY A 204 -19.83 -3.61 -13.97
C GLY A 204 -21.19 -3.04 -13.53
N ASP A 205 -22.02 -3.90 -12.96
CA ASP A 205 -23.40 -3.59 -12.56
C ASP A 205 -23.53 -2.55 -11.42
N LEU A 206 -22.43 -2.15 -10.80
CA LEU A 206 -22.45 -1.06 -9.79
C LEU A 206 -22.65 0.31 -10.44
N ILE A 207 -22.42 0.43 -11.75
CA ILE A 207 -22.60 1.67 -12.51
C ILE A 207 -23.99 1.70 -13.10
N ASP A 208 -24.71 2.80 -12.90
CA ASP A 208 -26.03 3.02 -13.44
C ASP A 208 -26.20 4.43 -14.04
N ASN A 209 -27.44 4.77 -14.44
CA ASN A 209 -27.74 6.07 -15.05
C ASN A 209 -27.63 7.26 -14.09
N GLU A 210 -27.58 7.01 -12.79
CA GLU A 210 -27.45 8.03 -11.74
C GLU A 210 -25.98 8.23 -11.33
N THR A 211 -25.06 7.38 -11.81
CA THR A 211 -23.62 7.49 -11.51
C THR A 211 -23.04 8.76 -12.11
N THR A 212 -22.45 9.60 -11.26
CA THR A 212 -21.79 10.84 -11.68
C THR A 212 -20.32 10.60 -12.02
N TRP A 213 -19.87 11.16 -13.15
CA TRP A 213 -18.52 10.94 -13.69
C TRP A 213 -17.70 12.22 -13.73
N HIS A 214 -16.47 12.14 -13.21
CA HIS A 214 -15.45 13.19 -13.25
C HIS A 214 -14.14 12.62 -13.83
N ILE A 215 -13.95 12.79 -15.14
CA ILE A 215 -12.73 12.33 -15.82
C ILE A 215 -11.92 13.54 -16.23
N ASN A 216 -10.70 13.68 -15.69
CA ASN A 216 -9.82 14.84 -15.83
C ASN A 216 -10.63 16.16 -15.75
N PRO A 217 -11.28 16.46 -14.62
CA PRO A 217 -12.22 17.58 -14.53
C PRO A 217 -11.58 18.95 -14.78
N THR A 218 -10.26 19.07 -14.60
CA THR A 218 -9.49 20.28 -14.93
C THR A 218 -9.12 20.38 -16.42
N GLY A 219 -9.40 19.35 -17.21
CA GLY A 219 -9.18 19.28 -18.65
C GLY A 219 -7.79 18.80 -19.04
N ASN A 220 -6.72 19.32 -18.48
CA ASN A 220 -5.34 19.03 -18.87
C ASN A 220 -4.52 18.45 -17.73
N PHE A 221 -3.81 17.33 -17.98
CA PHE A 221 -2.91 16.71 -17.02
C PHE A 221 -1.69 16.12 -17.77
N VAL A 222 -0.82 17.00 -18.29
CA VAL A 222 0.36 16.63 -19.08
C VAL A 222 1.59 16.49 -18.18
N ILE A 223 1.84 17.46 -17.29
CA ILE A 223 2.91 17.37 -16.31
C ILE A 223 2.37 16.65 -15.07
N GLY A 224 2.96 15.51 -14.75
CA GLY A 224 2.60 14.69 -13.60
C GLY A 224 3.82 14.05 -12.96
N GLY A 225 3.56 13.19 -11.97
CA GLY A 225 4.61 12.58 -11.20
C GLY A 225 5.45 13.59 -10.41
N PRO A 226 6.70 13.24 -10.08
CA PRO A 226 7.58 14.09 -9.27
C PRO A 226 7.92 15.46 -9.86
N ASP A 227 7.70 15.66 -11.17
CA ASP A 227 7.83 16.98 -11.79
C ASP A 227 6.62 17.88 -11.51
N GLY A 228 5.45 17.29 -11.34
CA GLY A 228 4.21 18.02 -11.02
C GLY A 228 4.06 18.33 -9.53
N ASP A 229 4.49 17.41 -8.67
CA ASP A 229 4.36 17.51 -7.21
C ASP A 229 5.46 16.70 -6.52
N THR A 230 5.89 17.15 -5.34
CA THR A 230 6.88 16.45 -4.54
C THR A 230 6.29 15.22 -3.87
N GLY A 231 7.01 14.10 -3.91
CA GLY A 231 6.67 12.85 -3.22
C GLY A 231 7.58 12.55 -2.03
N LEU A 232 7.04 11.82 -1.07
CA LEU A 232 7.77 11.34 0.09
C LEU A 232 7.25 9.97 0.53
N THR A 233 8.15 9.09 0.96
CA THR A 233 7.80 7.78 1.55
C THR A 233 6.83 7.92 2.70
N GLY A 234 5.80 7.06 2.73
CA GLY A 234 4.85 6.99 3.84
C GLY A 234 3.78 8.08 3.85
N ARG A 235 3.55 8.79 2.74
CA ARG A 235 2.48 9.80 2.63
C ARG A 235 1.19 9.27 2.02
N LYS A 236 1.09 7.96 1.73
CA LYS A 236 -0.11 7.31 1.19
C LYS A 236 -0.60 6.14 2.05
N ILE A 237 -0.39 6.23 3.36
CA ILE A 237 -0.69 5.16 4.33
C ILE A 237 -2.17 4.74 4.35
N ILE A 238 -3.08 5.63 4.02
CA ILE A 238 -4.52 5.34 3.95
C ILE A 238 -4.85 4.60 2.64
N VAL A 239 -4.20 4.96 1.53
CA VAL A 239 -4.27 4.21 0.26
C VAL A 239 -3.66 2.82 0.42
N ASP A 240 -2.57 2.71 1.19
CA ASP A 240 -1.87 1.44 1.46
C ASP A 240 -2.73 0.44 2.21
N THR A 241 -3.76 0.88 2.92
CA THR A 241 -4.57 0.08 3.82
C THR A 241 -6.04 0.00 3.37
N TYR A 242 -6.94 0.74 4.02
CA TYR A 242 -8.39 0.52 3.87
C TYR A 242 -9.15 1.74 3.35
N GLY A 243 -8.46 2.76 2.78
CA GLY A 243 -9.11 3.94 2.20
C GLY A 243 -9.93 4.77 3.19
N GLY A 244 -9.58 4.73 4.48
CA GLY A 244 -10.30 5.43 5.55
C GLY A 244 -11.51 4.69 6.09
N PHE A 245 -11.84 3.50 5.59
CA PHE A 245 -12.98 2.70 6.08
C PHE A 245 -12.72 2.09 7.46
N ALA A 246 -11.48 1.72 7.74
CA ALA A 246 -11.02 1.27 9.05
C ALA A 246 -9.98 2.26 9.64
N PRO A 247 -9.76 2.24 10.97
CA PRO A 247 -8.71 3.02 11.62
C PRO A 247 -7.31 2.70 11.07
N HIS A 248 -6.38 3.62 11.31
CA HIS A 248 -4.96 3.47 10.99
C HIS A 248 -4.11 3.87 12.19
N GLY A 249 -3.04 3.14 12.47
CA GLY A 249 -2.14 3.43 13.60
C GLY A 249 -1.13 4.54 13.34
N GLY A 250 -0.97 4.96 12.08
CA GLY A 250 -0.08 6.05 11.67
C GLY A 250 1.28 5.58 11.13
N GLY A 251 1.68 4.33 11.35
CA GLY A 251 2.94 3.77 10.87
C GLY A 251 2.94 3.51 9.35
N ALA A 252 3.94 4.03 8.63
CA ALA A 252 4.17 3.70 7.23
C ALA A 252 4.85 2.33 7.09
N PHE A 253 4.61 1.65 5.96
CA PHE A 253 5.18 0.33 5.66
C PHE A 253 6.47 0.42 4.84
N SER A 254 6.43 1.15 3.73
CA SER A 254 7.54 1.24 2.78
C SER A 254 8.80 1.79 3.41
N GLY A 255 9.94 1.28 2.96
CA GLY A 255 11.27 1.67 3.44
C GLY A 255 11.72 0.98 4.73
N LYS A 256 10.89 0.12 5.32
CA LYS A 256 11.14 -0.55 6.60
C LYS A 256 11.34 -2.05 6.41
N ASP A 257 12.39 -2.63 7.03
CA ASP A 257 12.57 -4.07 7.10
C ASP A 257 11.52 -4.74 8.02
N PRO A 258 11.37 -6.09 7.97
CA PRO A 258 10.34 -6.83 8.70
C PRO A 258 10.37 -6.71 10.23
N THR A 259 11.46 -6.28 10.83
CA THR A 259 11.55 -6.11 12.29
C THR A 259 10.72 -4.93 12.79
N LYS A 260 10.35 -4.01 11.91
CA LYS A 260 9.49 -2.88 12.23
C LYS A 260 8.04 -3.34 12.29
N VAL A 261 7.47 -3.34 13.48
CA VAL A 261 6.09 -3.77 13.75
C VAL A 261 5.05 -2.93 13.01
N ASP A 262 5.36 -1.69 12.67
CA ASP A 262 4.53 -0.85 11.80
C ASP A 262 4.13 -1.58 10.50
N ARG A 263 5.09 -2.33 9.92
CA ARG A 263 4.86 -3.15 8.72
C ARG A 263 4.38 -4.55 9.09
N SER A 264 5.17 -5.33 9.81
CA SER A 264 4.92 -6.75 10.03
C SER A 264 3.66 -7.01 10.84
N ALA A 265 3.41 -6.27 11.90
CA ALA A 265 2.21 -6.45 12.72
C ALA A 265 0.93 -5.89 12.04
N ALA A 266 1.04 -4.91 11.16
CA ALA A 266 -0.09 -4.50 10.33
C ALA A 266 -0.48 -5.59 9.32
N TYR A 267 0.50 -6.28 8.73
CA TYR A 267 0.26 -7.45 7.88
C TYR A 267 -0.38 -8.60 8.67
N MET A 268 0.10 -8.85 9.89
CA MET A 268 -0.49 -9.85 10.78
C MET A 268 -1.94 -9.48 11.13
N ALA A 269 -2.20 -8.24 11.51
CA ALA A 269 -3.56 -7.79 11.84
C ALA A 269 -4.52 -7.96 10.64
N ARG A 270 -4.06 -7.66 9.42
CA ARG A 270 -4.82 -7.93 8.19
C ARG A 270 -5.09 -9.40 8.00
N TRP A 271 -4.06 -10.24 8.12
CA TRP A 271 -4.18 -11.69 7.97
C TRP A 271 -5.18 -12.29 8.96
N LEU A 272 -5.13 -11.88 10.23
CA LEU A 272 -6.09 -12.30 11.25
C LEU A 272 -7.53 -11.91 10.88
N ALA A 273 -7.76 -10.64 10.52
CA ALA A 273 -9.09 -10.17 10.14
C ALA A 273 -9.64 -10.91 8.91
N LYS A 274 -8.76 -11.17 7.92
CA LYS A 274 -9.12 -11.89 6.69
C LYS A 274 -9.54 -13.34 6.98
N ASN A 275 -8.79 -14.05 7.84
CA ASN A 275 -9.13 -15.42 8.21
C ASN A 275 -10.45 -15.51 9.00
N VAL A 276 -10.73 -14.55 9.90
CA VAL A 276 -12.03 -14.49 10.59
C VAL A 276 -13.19 -14.40 9.60
N VAL A 277 -13.07 -13.58 8.55
CA VAL A 277 -14.11 -13.43 7.53
C VAL A 277 -14.17 -14.66 6.61
N ALA A 278 -13.02 -15.19 6.20
CA ALA A 278 -12.93 -16.38 5.34
C ALA A 278 -13.58 -17.63 5.98
N ASP A 279 -13.42 -17.79 7.29
CA ASP A 279 -14.02 -18.89 8.05
C ASP A 279 -15.50 -18.63 8.42
N ASN A 280 -16.11 -17.58 7.88
CA ASN A 280 -17.49 -17.17 8.17
C ASN A 280 -17.78 -16.97 9.67
N MET A 281 -16.79 -16.57 10.48
CA MET A 281 -16.98 -16.23 11.87
C MET A 281 -17.64 -14.85 12.02
N ALA A 282 -17.49 -13.99 11.01
CA ALA A 282 -18.13 -12.67 10.90
C ALA A 282 -18.17 -12.22 9.43
N ASP A 283 -19.10 -11.30 9.07
CA ASP A 283 -19.14 -10.67 7.75
C ASP A 283 -18.05 -9.60 7.58
N TRP A 284 -17.61 -9.02 8.68
CA TRP A 284 -16.48 -8.09 8.75
C TRP A 284 -15.77 -8.23 10.10
N CYS A 285 -14.49 -7.95 10.09
CA CYS A 285 -13.66 -7.98 11.30
C CYS A 285 -12.62 -6.89 11.27
N GLN A 286 -12.49 -6.16 12.39
CA GLN A 286 -11.43 -5.24 12.70
C GLN A 286 -10.59 -5.79 13.84
N ILE A 287 -9.28 -5.76 13.69
CA ILE A 287 -8.33 -6.18 14.72
C ILE A 287 -7.35 -5.05 14.98
N GLN A 288 -7.09 -4.76 16.25
CA GLN A 288 -6.01 -3.89 16.68
C GLN A 288 -4.99 -4.71 17.44
N LEU A 289 -3.72 -4.53 17.09
CA LEU A 289 -2.56 -4.98 17.86
C LEU A 289 -1.81 -3.76 18.38
N SER A 290 -1.25 -3.85 19.59
CA SER A 290 -0.38 -2.81 20.12
C SER A 290 0.89 -3.39 20.72
N TYR A 291 2.00 -2.67 20.59
CA TYR A 291 3.31 -3.08 21.08
C TYR A 291 3.95 -1.96 21.89
N ALA A 292 4.86 -2.36 22.78
CA ALA A 292 5.76 -1.47 23.51
C ALA A 292 7.20 -1.77 23.14
N ILE A 293 8.05 -0.76 23.06
CA ILE A 293 9.45 -0.91 22.73
C ILE A 293 10.14 -1.95 23.65
N GLY A 294 10.89 -2.87 23.04
CA GLY A 294 11.62 -3.94 23.75
C GLY A 294 10.75 -5.08 24.31
N VAL A 295 9.44 -5.01 24.17
CA VAL A 295 8.52 -6.08 24.62
C VAL A 295 8.19 -6.99 23.45
N LYS A 296 8.22 -8.32 23.68
CA LYS A 296 7.95 -9.33 22.63
C LYS A 296 6.46 -9.51 22.39
N GLU A 297 5.69 -9.63 23.46
CA GLU A 297 4.26 -9.85 23.37
C GLU A 297 3.50 -8.54 23.06
N PRO A 298 2.40 -8.59 22.29
CA PRO A 298 1.56 -7.43 22.16
C PRO A 298 1.01 -6.97 23.51
N THR A 299 0.98 -5.67 23.74
CA THR A 299 0.45 -5.08 24.98
C THR A 299 -1.07 -5.13 25.04
N SER A 300 -1.74 -5.22 23.90
CA SER A 300 -3.17 -5.50 23.81
C SER A 300 -3.55 -6.06 22.44
N ILE A 301 -4.64 -6.83 22.44
CA ILE A 301 -5.34 -7.34 21.27
C ILE A 301 -6.81 -6.92 21.42
N TYR A 302 -7.33 -6.22 20.41
CA TYR A 302 -8.73 -5.83 20.38
C TYR A 302 -9.38 -6.35 19.09
N VAL A 303 -10.57 -6.94 19.23
CA VAL A 303 -11.36 -7.46 18.13
C VAL A 303 -12.71 -6.79 18.13
N ASP A 304 -13.12 -6.27 16.98
CA ASP A 304 -14.48 -5.77 16.74
C ASP A 304 -15.02 -6.38 15.44
N SER A 305 -16.24 -6.92 15.50
CA SER A 305 -16.87 -7.59 14.37
C SER A 305 -18.39 -7.70 14.61
N ASN A 306 -19.13 -8.14 13.62
CA ASN A 306 -20.54 -8.54 13.83
C ASN A 306 -20.68 -10.01 14.27
N GLY A 307 -19.58 -10.69 14.62
CA GLY A 307 -19.52 -12.04 15.16
C GLY A 307 -19.35 -12.09 16.68
N HIS A 308 -18.72 -13.16 17.18
CA HIS A 308 -18.46 -13.36 18.60
C HIS A 308 -17.06 -12.88 19.00
N ASN A 309 -16.87 -11.57 19.20
CA ASN A 309 -15.57 -10.93 19.44
C ASN A 309 -14.71 -11.63 20.51
N ARG A 310 -15.27 -12.00 21.66
CA ARG A 310 -14.54 -12.70 22.73
C ARG A 310 -14.01 -14.08 22.31
N THR A 311 -14.78 -14.82 21.52
CA THR A 311 -14.37 -16.14 21.02
C THR A 311 -13.25 -15.99 20.03
N ILE A 312 -13.35 -15.02 19.12
CA ILE A 312 -12.32 -14.71 18.11
C ILE A 312 -11.04 -14.27 18.81
N GLN A 313 -11.12 -13.31 19.74
CA GLN A 313 -9.96 -12.81 20.46
C GLN A 313 -9.25 -13.94 21.24
N LYS A 314 -10.01 -14.75 21.98
CA LYS A 314 -9.47 -15.88 22.75
C LYS A 314 -8.76 -16.91 21.82
N TYR A 315 -9.36 -17.20 20.67
CA TYR A 315 -8.74 -18.10 19.68
C TYR A 315 -7.38 -17.56 19.21
N ILE A 316 -7.32 -16.26 18.89
CA ILE A 316 -6.08 -15.59 18.47
C ILE A 316 -5.01 -15.68 19.58
N GLU A 317 -5.38 -15.31 20.82
CA GLU A 317 -4.47 -15.33 21.99
C GLU A 317 -3.92 -16.72 22.29
N GLU A 318 -4.71 -17.77 22.10
CA GLU A 318 -4.33 -19.16 22.43
C GLU A 318 -3.55 -19.90 21.31
N ASN A 319 -3.68 -19.46 20.04
CA ASN A 319 -3.22 -20.25 18.91
C ASN A 319 -2.22 -19.54 17.99
N ILE A 320 -2.07 -18.23 18.10
CA ILE A 320 -1.26 -17.44 17.15
C ILE A 320 -0.11 -16.75 17.89
N ASP A 321 1.10 -17.00 17.44
CA ASP A 321 2.28 -16.27 17.91
C ASP A 321 2.30 -14.87 17.28
N LEU A 322 2.05 -13.86 18.10
CA LEU A 322 2.01 -12.45 17.72
C LEU A 322 3.28 -11.70 18.10
N THR A 323 4.33 -12.40 18.54
CA THR A 323 5.64 -11.77 18.72
C THR A 323 6.18 -11.30 17.37
N PRO A 324 7.02 -10.24 17.30
CA PRO A 324 7.63 -9.82 16.05
C PRO A 324 8.33 -10.97 15.30
N LYS A 325 9.02 -11.84 16.02
CA LYS A 325 9.65 -13.03 15.44
C LYS A 325 8.62 -14.02 14.89
N GLY A 326 7.58 -14.35 15.66
CA GLY A 326 6.51 -15.26 15.23
C GLY A 326 5.83 -14.77 13.94
N ILE A 327 5.61 -13.47 13.81
CA ILE A 327 5.04 -12.85 12.60
C ILE A 327 6.01 -12.99 11.42
N ILE A 328 7.29 -12.65 11.63
CA ILE A 328 8.33 -12.72 10.59
C ILE A 328 8.47 -14.16 10.08
N ASP A 329 8.53 -15.13 10.99
CA ASP A 329 8.70 -16.55 10.66
C ASP A 329 7.45 -17.10 9.94
N ARG A 330 6.24 -16.75 10.39
CA ARG A 330 4.98 -17.18 9.76
C ARG A 330 4.89 -16.79 8.29
N PHE A 331 5.27 -15.56 7.97
CA PHE A 331 5.19 -15.04 6.61
C PHE A 331 6.50 -15.15 5.82
N GLY A 332 7.60 -15.60 6.45
CA GLY A 332 8.89 -15.68 5.79
C GLY A 332 9.42 -14.33 5.32
N LEU A 333 9.18 -13.24 6.08
CA LEU A 333 9.35 -11.87 5.62
C LEU A 333 10.79 -11.50 5.25
N PHE A 334 11.81 -12.11 5.87
CA PHE A 334 13.20 -11.89 5.47
C PHE A 334 13.58 -12.57 4.15
N ASN A 335 12.77 -13.51 3.68
CA ASN A 335 12.92 -14.18 2.39
C ASN A 335 11.93 -13.66 1.33
N PHE A 336 11.19 -12.63 1.65
CA PHE A 336 10.29 -11.94 0.73
C PHE A 336 11.03 -10.73 0.13
N TYR A 337 11.26 -10.73 -1.18
CA TYR A 337 12.08 -9.74 -1.88
C TYR A 337 11.28 -8.95 -2.94
N ASN A 338 9.98 -8.85 -2.77
CA ASN A 338 9.08 -8.18 -3.71
C ASN A 338 8.24 -7.09 -3.00
N TYR A 339 8.79 -6.44 -1.99
CA TYR A 339 8.10 -5.35 -1.29
C TYR A 339 7.78 -4.19 -2.23
N SER A 340 8.73 -3.81 -3.10
CA SER A 340 8.57 -2.71 -4.04
C SER A 340 7.49 -2.92 -5.09
N GLU A 341 7.21 -4.17 -5.48
CA GLU A 341 6.12 -4.52 -6.40
C GLU A 341 4.75 -4.54 -5.69
N ASN A 342 4.75 -4.80 -4.38
CA ASN A 342 3.54 -4.97 -3.59
C ASN A 342 3.13 -3.74 -2.78
N CYS A 343 3.89 -2.64 -2.83
CA CYS A 343 3.56 -1.38 -2.16
C CYS A 343 2.64 -0.47 -2.98
N VAL A 344 2.25 -0.84 -4.19
CA VAL A 344 1.36 -0.08 -5.07
C VAL A 344 -0.04 -0.69 -5.10
N TYR A 345 -1.07 0.15 -5.30
CA TYR A 345 -2.48 -0.26 -5.29
C TYR A 345 -2.87 -0.96 -3.98
N GLY A 346 -2.42 -0.41 -2.85
CA GLY A 346 -2.55 -0.97 -1.50
C GLY A 346 -1.58 -2.11 -1.21
N HIS A 347 -1.36 -2.43 0.05
CA HIS A 347 -0.57 -3.60 0.50
C HIS A 347 -1.44 -4.84 0.68
N PHE A 348 -2.77 -4.69 0.63
CA PHE A 348 -3.77 -5.71 0.90
C PHE A 348 -4.67 -5.95 -0.31
N GLY A 349 -5.40 -7.08 -0.30
CA GLY A 349 -6.40 -7.41 -1.30
C GLY A 349 -6.12 -8.70 -2.06
N ASP A 350 -6.41 -8.72 -3.35
CA ASP A 350 -6.16 -9.87 -4.21
C ASP A 350 -4.69 -9.85 -4.70
N LYS A 351 -3.80 -10.37 -3.86
CA LYS A 351 -2.36 -10.43 -4.09
C LYS A 351 -1.81 -11.78 -3.66
N ASP A 352 -0.88 -12.32 -4.42
CA ASP A 352 -0.14 -13.53 -4.04
C ASP A 352 1.03 -13.20 -3.10
N VAL A 353 0.66 -12.77 -1.90
CA VAL A 353 1.61 -12.43 -0.83
C VAL A 353 1.29 -13.23 0.44
N PRO A 354 2.27 -13.51 1.30
CA PRO A 354 2.07 -14.39 2.47
C PRO A 354 0.94 -13.94 3.40
N TRP A 355 0.80 -12.65 3.65
CA TRP A 355 -0.20 -12.09 4.56
C TRP A 355 -1.62 -11.98 3.98
N GLU A 356 -1.80 -12.33 2.72
CA GLU A 356 -3.14 -12.42 2.09
C GLU A 356 -3.61 -13.88 1.92
N LYS A 357 -2.78 -14.87 2.26
CA LYS A 357 -3.18 -16.29 2.21
C LYS A 357 -4.14 -16.63 3.34
N ILE A 358 -5.16 -17.43 3.02
CA ILE A 358 -6.15 -17.94 3.97
C ILE A 358 -5.63 -19.24 4.58
N GLY A 359 -5.83 -19.41 5.88
CA GLY A 359 -5.44 -20.60 6.67
C GLY A 359 -4.70 -20.21 7.95
N TRP A 360 -5.25 -20.66 9.09
CA TRP A 360 -4.68 -20.39 10.43
C TRP A 360 -3.35 -21.08 10.66
#